data_25c4cec678686f5406bf4ed7494f2121
#
_entry.id   25c4cec678686f5406bf4ed7494f2121
#
_cell.length_a   1.000
_cell.length_b   1.000
_cell.length_c   1.000
_cell.angle_alpha   90.00
_cell.angle_beta   90.00
_cell.angle_gamma   90.00
#
_symmetry.space_group_name_H-M   'P 1'
#
loop_
_entity.id
_entity.type
_entity.pdbx_description
1 polymer ?
#
loop_
_entity_poly.entity_id
_entity_poly.type
_entity_poly.pdbx_seq_one_letter_code
_entity_poly.pdbx_strand_id
1 'polypeptide(L)'
;TPLAICRNRLEMLMEDDSLSEKQLEELMKTHQTLEYITKLNKSLLLLTKIDNGQFTDTKQLELNELLKQYLQDYEEVYDYRNIEVTIDEQDIFNVTMNESLAVALLTNLLKNAFVHNIDGGHIRITVTKNSITFRNSGVENPLDKEHIFERFYQGTKKEGSTGLGLAIADSICRLQHLSIRYYFEQKEHCFEISRQ
;
A
#
# COMPACT_ATOMS: atom_id res chain seq x y z
N THR A 1 1.73 -12.44 -20.02
CA THR A 1 1.98 -13.44 -18.96
C THR A 1 0.84 -14.46 -18.92
N PRO A 2 1.05 -15.74 -18.48
CA PRO A 2 -0.04 -16.72 -18.37
C PRO A 2 -1.22 -16.24 -17.53
N LEU A 3 -0.96 -15.53 -16.42
CA LEU A 3 -2.01 -14.96 -15.57
C LEU A 3 -2.86 -13.93 -16.30
N ALA A 4 -2.27 -13.08 -17.15
CA ALA A 4 -3.01 -12.11 -17.94
C ALA A 4 -3.93 -12.79 -18.99
N ILE A 5 -3.44 -13.88 -19.60
CA ILE A 5 -4.23 -14.68 -20.54
C ILE A 5 -5.44 -15.33 -19.83
N CYS A 6 -5.21 -15.90 -18.64
CA CYS A 6 -6.29 -16.48 -17.84
C CYS A 6 -7.34 -15.43 -17.45
N ARG A 7 -6.89 -14.24 -17.03
CA ARG A 7 -7.78 -13.14 -16.65
C ARG A 7 -8.65 -12.72 -17.84
N ASN A 8 -8.04 -12.44 -18.99
CA ASN A 8 -8.80 -12.02 -20.18
C ASN A 8 -9.82 -13.09 -20.62
N ARG A 9 -9.47 -14.38 -20.52
CA ARG A 9 -10.41 -15.47 -20.84
C ARG A 9 -11.58 -15.54 -19.87
N LEU A 10 -11.33 -15.31 -18.57
CA LEU A 10 -12.41 -15.24 -17.57
C LEU A 10 -13.33 -14.03 -17.81
N GLU A 11 -12.76 -12.87 -18.11
CA GLU A 11 -13.52 -11.65 -18.47
C GLU A 11 -14.43 -11.92 -19.67
N MET A 12 -13.89 -12.53 -20.75
CA MET A 12 -14.71 -12.91 -21.93
C MET A 12 -15.81 -13.91 -21.61
N LEU A 13 -15.56 -14.89 -20.73
CA LEU A 13 -16.58 -15.85 -20.31
C LEU A 13 -17.68 -15.19 -19.49
N MET A 14 -17.36 -14.19 -18.68
CA MET A 14 -18.32 -13.45 -17.84
C MET A 14 -19.25 -12.54 -18.66
N GLU A 15 -18.92 -12.22 -19.91
CA GLU A 15 -19.74 -11.46 -20.86
C GLU A 15 -20.83 -12.32 -21.53
N ASP A 16 -20.86 -13.65 -21.31
CA ASP A 16 -21.84 -14.54 -21.94
C ASP A 16 -23.21 -14.46 -21.22
N ASP A 17 -24.19 -13.88 -21.87
CA ASP A 17 -25.56 -13.72 -21.38
C ASP A 17 -26.29 -15.05 -21.10
N SER A 18 -25.75 -16.17 -21.56
CA SER A 18 -26.33 -17.51 -21.34
C SER A 18 -25.97 -18.13 -19.99
N LEU A 19 -25.07 -17.49 -19.21
CA LEU A 19 -24.65 -17.98 -17.91
C LEU A 19 -25.79 -17.91 -16.88
N SER A 20 -25.94 -18.98 -16.10
CA SER A 20 -26.77 -18.92 -14.91
C SER A 20 -26.10 -18.05 -13.83
N GLU A 21 -26.91 -17.45 -12.95
CA GLU A 21 -26.43 -16.65 -11.82
C GLU A 21 -25.36 -17.37 -11.00
N LYS A 22 -25.53 -18.66 -10.74
CA LYS A 22 -24.56 -19.49 -10.02
C LYS A 22 -23.23 -19.64 -10.78
N GLN A 23 -23.28 -19.78 -12.12
CA GLN A 23 -22.07 -19.88 -12.93
C GLN A 23 -21.30 -18.54 -12.95
N LEU A 24 -22.02 -17.44 -13.07
CA LEU A 24 -21.43 -16.10 -13.01
C LEU A 24 -20.76 -15.85 -11.64
N GLU A 25 -21.43 -16.21 -10.53
CA GLU A 25 -20.84 -16.10 -9.19
C GLU A 25 -19.53 -16.88 -9.05
N GLU A 26 -19.46 -18.12 -9.55
CA GLU A 26 -18.23 -18.92 -9.50
C GLU A 26 -17.12 -18.37 -10.39
N LEU A 27 -17.45 -17.80 -11.54
CA LEU A 27 -16.48 -17.10 -12.40
C LEU A 27 -15.94 -15.84 -11.71
N MET A 28 -16.80 -15.05 -11.05
CA MET A 28 -16.39 -13.88 -10.29
C MET A 28 -15.44 -14.25 -9.14
N LYS A 29 -15.71 -15.30 -8.37
CA LYS A 29 -14.81 -15.80 -7.32
C LYS A 29 -13.46 -16.25 -7.90
N THR A 30 -13.50 -16.93 -9.05
CA THR A 30 -12.28 -17.36 -9.74
C THR A 30 -11.46 -16.16 -10.22
N HIS A 31 -12.12 -15.14 -10.78
CA HIS A 31 -11.49 -13.89 -11.21
C HIS A 31 -10.82 -13.17 -10.03
N GLN A 32 -11.53 -13.01 -8.90
CA GLN A 32 -10.97 -12.41 -7.68
C GLN A 32 -9.74 -13.17 -7.16
N THR A 33 -9.79 -14.51 -7.18
CA THR A 33 -8.65 -15.35 -6.79
C THR A 33 -7.45 -15.12 -7.73
N LEU A 34 -7.68 -15.02 -9.03
CA LEU A 34 -6.63 -14.76 -10.01
C LEU A 34 -6.01 -13.35 -9.86
N GLU A 35 -6.83 -12.36 -9.56
CA GLU A 35 -6.34 -11.01 -9.23
C GLU A 35 -5.46 -11.02 -7.97
N TYR A 36 -5.89 -11.73 -6.92
CA TYR A 36 -5.11 -11.89 -5.70
C TYR A 36 -3.74 -12.55 -5.98
N ILE A 37 -3.70 -13.65 -6.74
CA ILE A 37 -2.46 -14.31 -7.14
C ILE A 37 -1.57 -13.37 -7.96
N THR A 38 -2.17 -12.58 -8.85
CA THR A 38 -1.44 -11.60 -9.66
C THR A 38 -0.80 -10.50 -8.80
N LYS A 39 -1.53 -9.96 -7.83
CA LYS A 39 -1.01 -8.98 -6.86
C LYS A 39 0.12 -9.58 -6.03
N LEU A 40 -0.09 -10.80 -5.52
CA LEU A 40 0.91 -11.53 -4.73
C LEU A 40 2.20 -11.73 -5.51
N ASN A 41 2.11 -12.21 -6.75
CA ASN A 41 3.27 -12.44 -7.62
C ASN A 41 4.04 -11.13 -7.89
N LYS A 42 3.33 -10.03 -8.23
CA LYS A 42 3.97 -8.71 -8.43
C LYS A 42 4.72 -8.25 -7.17
N SER A 43 4.11 -8.41 -6.00
CA SER A 43 4.72 -8.04 -4.71
C SER A 43 5.97 -8.86 -4.39
N LEU A 44 5.92 -10.18 -4.61
CA LEU A 44 7.07 -11.06 -4.40
C LEU A 44 8.21 -10.77 -5.38
N LEU A 45 7.90 -10.52 -6.66
CA LEU A 45 8.91 -10.11 -7.64
C LEU A 45 9.56 -8.78 -7.28
N LEU A 46 8.79 -7.80 -6.77
CA LEU A 46 9.34 -6.55 -6.29
C LEU A 46 10.29 -6.76 -5.11
N LEU A 47 9.87 -7.54 -4.09
CA LEU A 47 10.74 -7.88 -2.96
C LEU A 47 12.02 -8.56 -3.42
N THR A 48 11.93 -9.53 -4.32
CA THR A 48 13.10 -10.21 -4.88
C THR A 48 14.06 -9.25 -5.59
N LYS A 49 13.52 -8.27 -6.33
CA LYS A 49 14.34 -7.23 -7.00
C LYS A 49 15.01 -6.30 -6.00
N ILE A 50 14.31 -5.94 -4.91
CA ILE A 50 14.86 -5.13 -3.82
C ILE A 50 15.99 -5.90 -3.12
N ASP A 51 15.73 -7.15 -2.72
CA ASP A 51 16.71 -8.01 -2.04
C ASP A 51 17.98 -8.22 -2.89
N ASN A 52 17.85 -8.25 -4.23
CA ASN A 52 18.96 -8.39 -5.17
C ASN A 52 19.60 -7.06 -5.61
N GLY A 53 19.19 -5.94 -5.06
CA GLY A 53 19.77 -4.62 -5.36
C GLY A 53 19.60 -4.17 -6.82
N GLN A 54 18.52 -4.58 -7.50
CA GLN A 54 18.30 -4.31 -8.92
C GLN A 54 17.85 -2.87 -9.25
N PHE A 55 17.79 -1.99 -8.26
CA PHE A 55 17.39 -0.59 -8.41
C PHE A 55 18.60 0.33 -8.30
N THR A 56 19.33 0.50 -9.39
CA THR A 56 20.59 1.27 -9.44
C THR A 56 20.40 2.74 -9.81
N ASP A 57 19.35 3.05 -10.59
CA ASP A 57 19.08 4.43 -11.02
C ASP A 57 18.48 5.22 -9.88
N THR A 58 19.23 6.19 -9.35
CA THR A 58 18.78 7.07 -8.28
C THR A 58 18.76 8.51 -8.76
N LYS A 59 17.81 9.28 -8.27
CA LYS A 59 17.73 10.74 -8.46
C LYS A 59 17.28 11.43 -7.18
N GLN A 60 17.55 12.71 -7.09
CA GLN A 60 16.99 13.50 -5.99
C GLN A 60 15.50 13.68 -6.21
N LEU A 61 14.72 13.35 -5.21
CA LEU A 61 13.26 13.38 -5.21
C LEU A 61 12.75 14.21 -4.03
N GLU A 62 11.75 15.01 -4.29
CA GLU A 62 10.93 15.65 -3.28
C GLU A 62 9.72 14.75 -3.00
N LEU A 63 9.70 14.10 -1.84
CA LEU A 63 8.64 13.14 -1.52
C LEU A 63 7.28 13.81 -1.29
N ASN A 64 7.26 15.10 -0.92
CA ASN A 64 6.02 15.87 -0.77
C ASN A 64 5.19 15.86 -2.06
N GLU A 65 5.82 16.16 -3.20
CA GLU A 65 5.12 16.24 -4.48
C GLU A 65 4.60 14.85 -4.94
N LEU A 66 5.43 13.82 -4.80
CA LEU A 66 5.00 12.44 -5.08
C LEU A 66 3.85 12.01 -4.17
N LEU A 67 3.91 12.37 -2.89
CA LEU A 67 2.86 12.06 -1.92
C LEU A 67 1.52 12.69 -2.33
N LYS A 68 1.51 13.98 -2.66
CA LYS A 68 0.29 14.70 -3.09
C LYS A 68 -0.30 14.10 -4.35
N GLN A 69 0.55 13.81 -5.34
CA GLN A 69 0.11 13.21 -6.61
C GLN A 69 -0.64 11.90 -6.38
N TYR A 70 -0.06 10.97 -5.61
CA TYR A 70 -0.68 9.66 -5.38
C TYR A 70 -1.81 9.71 -4.35
N LEU A 71 -1.77 10.66 -3.41
CA LEU A 71 -2.86 10.82 -2.44
C LEU A 71 -4.18 11.15 -3.13
N GLN A 72 -4.16 12.03 -4.14
CA GLN A 72 -5.36 12.38 -4.90
C GLN A 72 -6.04 11.15 -5.52
N ASP A 73 -5.26 10.23 -6.11
CA ASP A 73 -5.79 8.97 -6.66
C ASP A 73 -6.51 8.13 -5.59
N TYR A 74 -5.94 8.08 -4.36
CA TYR A 74 -6.56 7.33 -3.26
C TYR A 74 -7.80 8.01 -2.70
N GLU A 75 -7.83 9.33 -2.61
CA GLU A 75 -9.02 10.08 -2.18
C GLU A 75 -10.18 9.82 -3.13
N GLU A 76 -9.97 9.84 -4.45
CA GLU A 76 -10.98 9.52 -5.45
C GLU A 76 -11.49 8.09 -5.32
N VAL A 77 -10.60 7.10 -5.19
CA VAL A 77 -10.97 5.67 -5.07
C VAL A 77 -11.74 5.37 -3.79
N TYR A 78 -11.43 6.06 -2.68
CA TYR A 78 -12.03 5.80 -1.37
C TYR A 78 -13.03 6.88 -0.93
N ASP A 79 -13.47 7.77 -1.82
CA ASP A 79 -14.44 8.85 -1.55
C ASP A 79 -15.71 8.33 -0.86
N TYR A 80 -16.22 7.17 -1.27
CA TYR A 80 -17.40 6.53 -0.71
C TYR A 80 -17.30 6.20 0.79
N ARG A 81 -16.09 6.22 1.39
CA ARG A 81 -15.85 5.95 2.81
C ARG A 81 -15.88 7.20 3.68
N ASN A 82 -15.95 8.40 3.09
CA ASN A 82 -15.97 9.69 3.80
C ASN A 82 -14.80 9.83 4.79
N ILE A 83 -13.59 9.47 4.38
CA ILE A 83 -12.38 9.59 5.19
C ILE A 83 -11.84 11.02 5.04
N GLU A 84 -11.71 11.75 6.15
CA GLU A 84 -11.13 13.08 6.15
C GLU A 84 -9.60 12.99 6.03
N VAL A 85 -9.00 13.65 5.04
CA VAL A 85 -7.55 13.63 4.82
C VAL A 85 -6.97 15.02 5.03
N THR A 86 -5.88 15.10 5.79
CA THR A 86 -5.13 16.35 6.02
C THR A 86 -3.65 16.13 5.85
N ILE A 87 -2.97 17.07 5.17
CA ILE A 87 -1.51 17.12 5.06
C ILE A 87 -1.00 18.37 5.80
N ASP A 88 -0.07 18.17 6.72
CA ASP A 88 0.68 19.22 7.41
C ASP A 88 2.13 19.19 6.90
N GLU A 89 2.42 20.08 5.94
CA GLU A 89 3.76 20.24 5.37
C GLU A 89 4.56 21.30 6.13
N GLN A 90 5.39 20.87 7.04
CA GLN A 90 6.25 21.75 7.83
C GLN A 90 7.57 22.03 7.13
N ASP A 91 8.03 21.13 6.24
CA ASP A 91 9.27 21.27 5.47
C ASP A 91 9.23 20.32 4.25
N ILE A 92 10.28 20.35 3.44
CA ILE A 92 10.46 19.49 2.26
C ILE A 92 11.32 18.28 2.64
N PHE A 93 10.81 17.08 2.38
CA PHE A 93 11.56 15.84 2.58
C PHE A 93 12.20 15.38 1.26
N ASN A 94 13.44 15.79 1.05
CA ASN A 94 14.23 15.41 -0.12
C ASN A 94 14.99 14.10 0.15
N VAL A 95 14.96 13.16 -0.78
CA VAL A 95 15.73 11.91 -0.72
C VAL A 95 16.39 11.62 -2.06
N THR A 96 17.54 10.93 -2.04
CA THR A 96 18.16 10.40 -3.26
C THR A 96 17.87 8.94 -3.35
N MET A 97 16.94 8.53 -4.22
CA MET A 97 16.53 7.14 -4.38
C MET A 97 15.96 6.85 -5.78
N ASN A 98 15.70 5.59 -6.05
CA ASN A 98 14.98 5.20 -7.26
C ASN A 98 13.51 5.64 -7.15
N GLU A 99 12.99 6.32 -8.19
CA GLU A 99 11.63 6.84 -8.19
C GLU A 99 10.55 5.76 -8.07
N SER A 100 10.74 4.62 -8.74
CA SER A 100 9.77 3.51 -8.64
C SER A 100 9.70 2.94 -7.22
N LEU A 101 10.81 2.98 -6.47
CA LEU A 101 10.83 2.60 -5.06
C LEU A 101 10.17 3.65 -4.17
N ALA A 102 10.38 4.95 -4.46
CA ALA A 102 9.69 6.03 -3.74
C ALA A 102 8.16 5.91 -3.90
N VAL A 103 7.70 5.73 -5.14
CA VAL A 103 6.29 5.50 -5.45
C VAL A 103 5.76 4.26 -4.73
N ALA A 104 6.47 3.13 -4.78
CA ALA A 104 6.06 1.91 -4.10
C ALA A 104 5.98 2.10 -2.58
N LEU A 105 6.92 2.82 -1.97
CA LEU A 105 6.92 3.12 -0.53
C LEU A 105 5.69 3.94 -0.13
N LEU A 106 5.49 5.08 -0.79
CA LEU A 106 4.39 5.99 -0.48
C LEU A 106 3.01 5.33 -0.73
N THR A 107 2.84 4.65 -1.86
CA THR A 107 1.57 4.00 -2.21
C THR A 107 1.23 2.83 -1.29
N ASN A 108 2.21 2.07 -0.77
CA ASN A 108 1.95 1.04 0.24
C ASN A 108 1.48 1.63 1.57
N LEU A 109 2.06 2.77 2.01
CA LEU A 109 1.64 3.44 3.24
C LEU A 109 0.29 4.15 3.08
N LEU A 110 0.05 4.85 1.97
CA LEU A 110 -1.26 5.42 1.64
C LEU A 110 -2.34 4.34 1.61
N LYS A 111 -2.10 3.27 0.85
CA LYS A 111 -3.04 2.14 0.80
C LYS A 111 -3.33 1.57 2.18
N ASN A 112 -2.31 1.42 3.01
CA ASN A 112 -2.49 0.94 4.39
C ASN A 112 -3.40 1.88 5.18
N ALA A 113 -3.16 3.20 5.12
CA ALA A 113 -3.95 4.21 5.82
C ALA A 113 -5.42 4.24 5.38
N PHE A 114 -5.71 4.06 4.09
CA PHE A 114 -7.09 4.02 3.57
C PHE A 114 -7.79 2.68 3.84
N VAL A 115 -7.14 1.55 3.51
CA VAL A 115 -7.76 0.21 3.62
C VAL A 115 -8.06 -0.15 5.07
N HIS A 116 -7.16 0.16 6.00
CA HIS A 116 -7.31 -0.19 7.41
C HIS A 116 -8.00 0.91 8.24
N ASN A 117 -8.48 1.97 7.60
CA ASN A 117 -9.31 2.99 8.23
C ASN A 117 -10.71 2.48 8.55
N ILE A 118 -11.45 3.28 9.29
CA ILE A 118 -12.91 3.16 9.51
C ILE A 118 -13.64 4.16 8.59
N ASP A 119 -14.91 3.90 8.27
CA ASP A 119 -15.73 4.83 7.51
C ASP A 119 -16.02 6.07 8.36
N GLY A 120 -15.95 7.26 7.75
CA GLY A 120 -15.99 8.54 8.46
C GLY A 120 -14.77 8.80 9.35
N GLY A 121 -13.69 8.04 9.19
CA GLY A 121 -12.44 8.22 9.91
C GLY A 121 -11.58 9.34 9.34
N HIS A 122 -10.32 9.37 9.75
CA HIS A 122 -9.39 10.39 9.26
C HIS A 122 -8.01 9.84 8.97
N ILE A 123 -7.28 10.54 8.10
CA ILE A 123 -5.85 10.34 7.83
C ILE A 123 -5.18 11.71 7.99
N ARG A 124 -4.13 11.76 8.80
CA ARG A 124 -3.28 12.94 8.94
C ARG A 124 -1.86 12.59 8.54
N ILE A 125 -1.32 13.32 7.57
CA ILE A 125 0.05 13.13 7.11
C ILE A 125 0.86 14.36 7.50
N THR A 126 1.94 14.16 8.24
CA THR A 126 2.85 15.23 8.64
C THR A 126 4.18 15.03 7.92
N VAL A 127 4.64 16.04 7.21
CA VAL A 127 5.93 16.04 6.51
C VAL A 127 6.86 17.05 7.16
N THR A 128 8.03 16.57 7.58
CA THR A 128 9.12 17.40 8.13
C THR A 128 10.34 17.25 7.23
N LYS A 129 11.40 18.00 7.52
CA LYS A 129 12.68 17.87 6.81
C LYS A 129 13.28 16.46 6.86
N ASN A 130 12.95 15.68 7.89
CA ASN A 130 13.60 14.40 8.18
C ASN A 130 12.64 13.21 8.21
N SER A 131 11.33 13.43 8.12
CA SER A 131 10.34 12.34 8.25
C SER A 131 9.02 12.63 7.54
N ILE A 132 8.30 11.56 7.20
CA ILE A 132 6.87 11.59 6.86
C ILE A 132 6.16 10.64 7.81
N THR A 133 5.13 11.13 8.48
CA THR A 133 4.31 10.36 9.41
C THR A 133 2.90 10.25 8.87
N PHE A 134 2.40 9.04 8.68
CA PHE A 134 1.02 8.72 8.34
C PHE A 134 0.30 8.32 9.63
N ARG A 135 -0.72 9.06 10.03
CA ARG A 135 -1.60 8.76 11.16
C ARG A 135 -2.99 8.48 10.63
N ASN A 136 -3.59 7.38 11.04
CA ASN A 136 -4.94 7.06 10.62
C ASN A 136 -5.75 6.46 11.78
N SER A 137 -7.04 6.77 11.80
CA SER A 137 -8.02 6.01 12.57
C SER A 137 -8.12 4.57 12.07
N GLY A 138 -8.55 3.67 12.93
CA GLY A 138 -8.64 2.24 12.59
C GLY A 138 -9.18 1.44 13.77
N VAL A 139 -8.74 0.19 13.90
CA VAL A 139 -9.08 -0.64 15.06
C VAL A 139 -8.52 -0.01 16.35
N GLU A 140 -9.29 -0.08 17.44
CA GLU A 140 -8.91 0.59 18.70
C GLU A 140 -7.74 -0.02 19.46
N ASN A 141 -7.18 -1.13 18.98
CA ASN A 141 -6.07 -1.82 19.63
C ASN A 141 -4.78 -1.67 18.83
N PRO A 142 -3.63 -1.53 19.49
CA PRO A 142 -2.34 -1.51 18.81
C PRO A 142 -2.10 -2.83 18.05
N LEU A 143 -1.43 -2.72 16.91
CA LEU A 143 -0.96 -3.89 16.16
C LEU A 143 0.33 -4.43 16.78
N ASP A 144 0.67 -5.66 16.44
CA ASP A 144 1.91 -6.28 16.90
C ASP A 144 3.14 -5.62 16.26
N LYS A 145 3.86 -4.83 17.08
CA LYS A 145 5.02 -4.05 16.63
C LYS A 145 6.19 -4.91 16.15
N GLU A 146 6.31 -6.12 16.66
CA GLU A 146 7.43 -7.02 16.34
C GLU A 146 7.23 -7.69 14.98
N HIS A 147 5.98 -7.98 14.61
CA HIS A 147 5.67 -8.76 13.41
C HIS A 147 5.03 -7.95 12.27
N ILE A 148 4.62 -6.68 12.53
CA ILE A 148 3.85 -5.88 11.56
C ILE A 148 4.56 -5.67 10.20
N PHE A 149 5.87 -5.73 10.17
CA PHE A 149 6.68 -5.61 8.96
C PHE A 149 7.10 -6.97 8.36
N GLU A 150 6.69 -8.08 8.97
CA GLU A 150 6.97 -9.41 8.43
C GLU A 150 6.13 -9.70 7.19
N ARG A 151 6.70 -10.53 6.30
CA ARG A 151 6.01 -10.97 5.07
C ARG A 151 4.78 -11.80 5.44
N PHE A 152 3.66 -11.52 4.79
CA PHE A 152 2.36 -12.20 4.99
C PHE A 152 1.68 -11.92 6.33
N TYR A 153 2.22 -11.05 7.16
CA TYR A 153 1.57 -10.65 8.38
C TYR A 153 0.31 -9.81 8.07
N GLN A 154 -0.80 -10.15 8.73
CA GLN A 154 -2.07 -9.46 8.64
C GLN A 154 -2.66 -9.35 10.05
N GLY A 155 -2.53 -8.19 10.69
CA GLY A 155 -3.13 -7.93 12.02
C GLY A 155 -4.66 -7.97 11.98
N THR A 156 -5.26 -7.49 10.89
CA THR A 156 -6.67 -7.64 10.55
C THR A 156 -6.77 -8.18 9.12
N LYS A 157 -7.48 -9.30 8.96
CA LYS A 157 -7.73 -9.86 7.62
C LYS A 157 -8.70 -8.95 6.87
N LYS A 158 -8.23 -8.32 5.80
CA LYS A 158 -9.06 -7.60 4.83
C LYS A 158 -9.00 -8.34 3.50
N GLU A 159 -10.15 -8.49 2.85
CA GLU A 159 -10.25 -9.16 1.56
C GLU A 159 -9.32 -8.49 0.53
N GLY A 160 -8.59 -9.31 -0.23
CA GLY A 160 -7.63 -8.84 -1.22
C GLY A 160 -6.32 -8.26 -0.68
N SER A 161 -6.10 -8.29 0.66
CA SER A 161 -4.82 -7.92 1.27
C SER A 161 -3.83 -9.08 1.20
N THR A 162 -2.59 -8.82 0.76
CA THR A 162 -1.55 -9.85 0.63
C THR A 162 -0.64 -9.98 1.86
N GLY A 163 -0.70 -9.02 2.79
CA GLY A 163 0.23 -8.95 3.91
C GLY A 163 1.68 -8.64 3.51
N LEU A 164 1.90 -8.10 2.30
CA LEU A 164 3.23 -7.77 1.80
C LEU A 164 3.53 -6.27 1.74
N GLY A 165 2.52 -5.41 1.86
CA GLY A 165 2.69 -3.97 1.68
C GLY A 165 3.67 -3.33 2.67
N LEU A 166 3.54 -3.61 3.97
CA LEU A 166 4.45 -3.10 4.99
C LEU A 166 5.82 -3.76 4.93
N ALA A 167 5.92 -5.04 4.57
CA ALA A 167 7.19 -5.71 4.32
C ALA A 167 7.95 -5.10 3.12
N ILE A 168 7.24 -4.69 2.06
CA ILE A 168 7.81 -3.95 0.93
C ILE A 168 8.32 -2.59 1.40
N ALA A 169 7.52 -1.85 2.17
CA ALA A 169 7.90 -0.54 2.70
C ALA A 169 9.17 -0.63 3.57
N ASP A 170 9.26 -1.62 4.46
CA ASP A 170 10.44 -1.87 5.28
C ASP A 170 11.67 -2.24 4.45
N SER A 171 11.52 -3.15 3.47
CA SER A 171 12.62 -3.54 2.58
C SER A 171 13.14 -2.36 1.76
N ILE A 172 12.26 -1.48 1.28
CA ILE A 172 12.65 -0.24 0.58
C ILE A 172 13.41 0.69 1.53
N CYS A 173 12.87 0.92 2.74
CA CYS A 173 13.52 1.78 3.72
C CYS A 173 14.93 1.28 4.04
N ARG A 174 15.12 -0.01 4.30
CA ARG A 174 16.45 -0.61 4.55
C ARG A 174 17.40 -0.41 3.37
N LEU A 175 16.94 -0.67 2.13
CA LEU A 175 17.77 -0.48 0.93
C LEU A 175 18.19 0.98 0.74
N GLN A 176 17.36 1.94 1.15
CA GLN A 176 17.56 3.37 0.95
C GLN A 176 18.09 4.11 2.18
N HIS A 177 18.57 3.36 3.20
CA HIS A 177 19.08 3.92 4.47
C HIS A 177 18.08 4.86 5.16
N LEU A 178 16.81 4.51 5.07
CA LEU A 178 15.71 5.11 5.83
C LEU A 178 15.30 4.16 6.96
N SER A 179 14.62 4.70 7.96
CA SER A 179 13.93 3.93 9.00
C SER A 179 12.43 3.95 8.73
N ILE A 180 11.75 2.85 9.05
CA ILE A 180 10.29 2.82 9.17
C ILE A 180 9.95 2.31 10.56
N ARG A 181 8.98 2.95 11.23
CA ARG A 181 8.50 2.52 12.52
C ARG A 181 6.99 2.61 12.61
N TYR A 182 6.41 1.76 13.45
CA TYR A 182 5.02 1.78 13.82
C TYR A 182 4.87 2.10 15.31
N TYR A 183 3.91 2.94 15.65
CA TYR A 183 3.46 3.17 17.03
C TYR A 183 1.95 3.46 17.05
N PHE A 184 1.35 3.26 18.20
CA PHE A 184 -0.07 3.53 18.44
C PHE A 184 -0.18 4.60 19.51
N GLU A 185 -0.79 5.72 19.15
CA GLU A 185 -0.90 6.89 20.02
C GLU A 185 -2.24 7.57 19.81
N GLN A 186 -2.88 8.01 20.89
CA GLN A 186 -4.18 8.70 20.85
C GLN A 186 -5.28 7.97 20.06
N LYS A 187 -5.27 6.62 20.08
CA LYS A 187 -6.15 5.74 19.30
C LYS A 187 -5.91 5.79 17.79
N GLU A 188 -4.79 6.32 17.33
CA GLU A 188 -4.37 6.35 15.95
C GLU A 188 -3.23 5.38 15.68
N HIS A 189 -3.26 4.74 14.51
CA HIS A 189 -2.13 3.97 13.98
C HIS A 189 -1.17 4.92 13.27
N CYS A 190 0.08 4.90 13.69
CA CYS A 190 1.11 5.80 13.18
C CYS A 190 2.21 5.01 12.50
N PHE A 191 2.47 5.31 11.23
CA PHE A 191 3.59 4.81 10.46
C PHE A 191 4.49 5.97 10.08
N GLU A 192 5.73 5.92 10.49
CA GLU A 192 6.69 6.99 10.23
C GLU A 192 7.89 6.45 9.46
N ILE A 193 8.19 7.09 8.34
CA ILE A 193 9.48 6.96 7.64
C ILE A 193 10.36 8.14 7.98
N SER A 194 11.64 7.88 8.26
CA SER A 194 12.59 8.92 8.64
C SER A 194 13.99 8.61 8.14
N ARG A 195 14.84 9.64 8.07
CA ARG A 195 16.29 9.45 7.89
C ARG A 195 16.87 8.74 9.10
N GLN A 196 17.84 7.89 8.85
CA GLN A 196 18.66 7.26 9.90
C GLN A 196 19.67 8.26 10.45
#